data_6641886b4569abf0928f439c2bd27664
#
_entry.id   6641886b4569abf0928f439c2bd27664
#
_cell.length_a   1.000
_cell.length_b   1.000
_cell.length_c   1.000
_cell.angle_alpha   90.00
_cell.angle_beta   90.00
_cell.angle_gamma   90.00
#
_symmetry.space_group_name_H-M   'P 1'
#
loop_
_entity.id
_entity.type
_entity.pdbx_description
1 polymer ?
#
loop_
_entity_poly.entity_id
_entity_poly.type
_entity_poly.pdbx_seq_one_letter_code
_entity_poly.pdbx_strand_id
1 'polypeptide(L)'
;VKVTALDHERLFEPFLDEVDGVLCVSSETTAAEVARLSGPHGLRFPLWLDTMQSLRANTAAGDYASASSRFGPFCDNITGMNWQLPDGRMVRVGERVVKSTTGYDLLRFLLGSGDRFGRARDYVLRLRPLCDRDGAFLLAGQERGLEQAVVEILHGLFLHWLESVDWMAGKDQAPQLRVGVHCPAAEWPVFTDHLTSLAAKHALNINEKPGSALVADGLPDLALKTTPDQVIRLCRDLASRGQIRCTGLCYPGVVHVYFRDTADPAAQVATLVSHVAACLENDGGDWISRHATRGYGNEEEDRWVQDLLVEWEAAA
;
A
#
# COMPACT_ATOMS: atom_id res chain seq x y z
N VAL A 1 13.66 21.88 -19.48
CA VAL A 1 13.46 20.55 -20.12
C VAL A 1 12.26 20.68 -21.04
N LYS A 2 12.45 20.68 -22.37
CA LYS A 2 11.33 20.63 -23.31
C LYS A 2 10.66 19.25 -23.11
N VAL A 3 9.49 19.25 -22.47
CA VAL A 3 8.58 18.10 -22.48
C VAL A 3 8.08 17.97 -23.91
N THR A 4 8.70 17.08 -24.67
CA THR A 4 8.28 16.75 -26.04
C THR A 4 6.86 16.16 -25.93
N ALA A 5 5.92 16.82 -26.62
CA ALA A 5 4.52 16.50 -26.80
C ALA A 5 4.05 15.20 -26.12
N LEU A 6 3.50 15.34 -24.91
CA LEU A 6 2.57 14.36 -24.37
C LEU A 6 1.43 14.27 -25.38
N ASP A 7 1.17 13.07 -25.87
CA ASP A 7 0.17 12.81 -26.90
C ASP A 7 -1.21 13.12 -26.33
N HIS A 8 -1.70 14.36 -26.55
CA HIS A 8 -2.99 14.83 -26.06
C HIS A 8 -4.18 14.14 -26.73
N GLU A 9 -3.93 13.30 -27.72
CA GLU A 9 -5.00 12.83 -28.63
C GLU A 9 -5.67 11.53 -28.20
N ARG A 10 -5.18 10.79 -27.19
CA ARG A 10 -5.80 9.50 -26.80
C ARG A 10 -5.74 9.26 -25.28
N LEU A 11 -6.66 9.84 -24.56
CA LEU A 11 -6.93 9.45 -23.18
C LEU A 11 -7.38 7.98 -23.12
N PHE A 12 -7.16 7.34 -21.97
CA PHE A 12 -7.77 6.03 -21.73
C PHE A 12 -9.28 6.21 -21.59
N GLU A 13 -10.02 5.37 -22.29
CA GLU A 13 -11.45 5.19 -22.06
C GLU A 13 -11.66 4.01 -21.09
N PRO A 14 -12.81 3.90 -20.40
CA PRO A 14 -13.12 2.73 -19.57
C PRO A 14 -13.08 1.44 -20.41
N PHE A 15 -12.31 0.44 -19.97
CA PHE A 15 -12.21 -0.87 -20.60
C PHE A 15 -11.80 -1.94 -19.60
N LEU A 16 -12.13 -3.19 -19.90
CA LEU A 16 -11.56 -4.38 -19.29
C LEU A 16 -10.91 -5.22 -20.40
N ASP A 17 -9.64 -5.55 -20.24
CA ASP A 17 -8.92 -6.51 -21.05
C ASP A 17 -8.61 -7.75 -20.21
N GLU A 18 -9.32 -8.84 -20.48
CA GLU A 18 -9.21 -10.09 -19.72
C GLU A 18 -7.90 -10.82 -20.03
N VAL A 19 -7.35 -10.65 -21.25
CA VAL A 19 -6.14 -11.34 -21.70
C VAL A 19 -4.91 -10.73 -21.03
N ASP A 20 -4.81 -9.41 -21.05
CA ASP A 20 -3.71 -8.67 -20.41
C ASP A 20 -3.93 -8.47 -18.90
N GLY A 21 -5.14 -8.75 -18.40
CA GLY A 21 -5.51 -8.57 -17.00
C GLY A 21 -5.44 -7.11 -16.58
N VAL A 22 -5.98 -6.19 -17.38
CA VAL A 22 -6.00 -4.76 -17.07
C VAL A 22 -7.41 -4.18 -17.13
N LEU A 23 -7.68 -3.22 -16.25
CA LEU A 23 -8.97 -2.55 -16.11
C LEU A 23 -8.77 -1.04 -16.02
N CYS A 24 -9.37 -0.28 -16.93
CA CYS A 24 -9.42 1.17 -16.84
C CYS A 24 -10.73 1.63 -16.19
N VAL A 25 -10.61 2.35 -15.08
CA VAL A 25 -11.74 2.87 -14.31
C VAL A 25 -11.44 4.29 -13.81
N SER A 26 -12.50 5.01 -13.45
CA SER A 26 -12.38 6.30 -12.76
C SER A 26 -11.59 6.18 -11.47
N SER A 27 -10.80 7.19 -11.14
CA SER A 27 -10.08 7.29 -9.86
C SER A 27 -11.01 7.32 -8.65
N GLU A 28 -12.29 7.66 -8.84
CA GLU A 28 -13.30 7.66 -7.78
C GLU A 28 -13.99 6.30 -7.57
N THR A 29 -13.60 5.27 -8.33
CA THR A 29 -14.16 3.92 -8.22
C THR A 29 -13.74 3.26 -6.90
N THR A 30 -14.68 2.56 -6.25
CA THR A 30 -14.49 1.81 -5.00
C THR A 30 -14.09 0.34 -5.25
N ALA A 31 -13.66 -0.36 -4.19
CA ALA A 31 -13.33 -1.78 -4.27
C ALA A 31 -14.51 -2.65 -4.72
N ALA A 32 -15.73 -2.34 -4.26
CA ALA A 32 -16.93 -3.07 -4.65
C ALA A 32 -17.24 -2.94 -6.14
N GLU A 33 -17.04 -1.75 -6.70
CA GLU A 33 -17.25 -1.49 -8.12
C GLU A 33 -16.19 -2.18 -8.98
N VAL A 34 -14.90 -2.13 -8.57
CA VAL A 34 -13.83 -2.90 -9.24
C VAL A 34 -14.14 -4.39 -9.22
N ALA A 35 -14.54 -4.94 -8.06
CA ALA A 35 -14.90 -6.35 -7.92
C ALA A 35 -16.11 -6.73 -8.79
N ARG A 36 -17.11 -5.86 -8.90
CA ARG A 36 -18.28 -6.08 -9.78
C ARG A 36 -17.89 -6.13 -11.25
N LEU A 37 -16.89 -5.33 -11.67
CA LEU A 37 -16.43 -5.29 -13.05
C LEU A 37 -15.50 -6.45 -13.40
N SER A 38 -14.56 -6.80 -12.51
CA SER A 38 -13.50 -7.78 -12.78
C SER A 38 -13.85 -9.21 -12.30
N GLY A 39 -14.65 -9.33 -11.24
CA GLY A 39 -14.98 -10.62 -10.62
C GLY A 39 -15.64 -11.64 -11.56
N PRO A 40 -16.63 -11.27 -12.41
CA PRO A 40 -17.23 -12.19 -13.39
C PRO A 40 -16.22 -12.79 -14.39
N HIS A 41 -15.07 -12.16 -14.56
CA HIS A 41 -13.97 -12.59 -15.43
C HIS A 41 -12.85 -13.34 -14.68
N GLY A 42 -13.09 -13.72 -13.41
CA GLY A 42 -12.10 -14.40 -12.58
C GLY A 42 -10.89 -13.54 -12.21
N LEU A 43 -11.06 -12.21 -12.18
CA LEU A 43 -10.01 -11.25 -11.92
C LEU A 43 -10.33 -10.36 -10.71
N ARG A 44 -9.28 -9.82 -10.06
CA ARG A 44 -9.40 -8.86 -8.94
C ARG A 44 -8.26 -7.86 -8.92
N PHE A 45 -8.48 -6.70 -8.31
CA PHE A 45 -7.43 -5.77 -7.91
C PHE A 45 -7.13 -5.98 -6.42
N PRO A 46 -5.87 -6.30 -6.04
CA PRO A 46 -5.57 -6.76 -4.68
C PRO A 46 -5.21 -5.65 -3.69
N LEU A 47 -4.96 -4.41 -4.15
CA LEU A 47 -4.37 -3.37 -3.30
C LEU A 47 -5.43 -2.37 -2.82
N TRP A 48 -5.76 -2.44 -1.53
CA TRP A 48 -6.68 -1.54 -0.87
C TRP A 48 -6.19 -1.22 0.54
N LEU A 49 -6.17 0.05 0.92
CA LEU A 49 -6.00 0.53 2.29
C LEU A 49 -7.36 0.58 2.98
N ASP A 50 -8.37 1.07 2.25
CA ASP A 50 -9.76 1.12 2.67
C ASP A 50 -10.68 0.80 1.50
N THR A 51 -11.42 -0.30 1.60
CA THR A 51 -12.32 -0.78 0.54
C THR A 51 -13.57 0.10 0.36
N MET A 52 -13.90 0.93 1.34
CA MET A 52 -15.04 1.86 1.30
C MET A 52 -14.67 3.20 0.63
N GLN A 53 -13.39 3.46 0.47
CA GLN A 53 -12.88 4.68 -0.14
C GLN A 53 -12.55 4.48 -1.62
N SER A 54 -12.46 5.60 -2.36
CA SER A 54 -12.09 5.59 -3.78
C SER A 54 -10.63 5.16 -3.99
N LEU A 55 -10.29 4.71 -5.19
CA LEU A 55 -8.91 4.42 -5.61
C LEU A 55 -8.00 5.63 -5.36
N ARG A 56 -8.47 6.86 -5.68
CA ARG A 56 -7.71 8.09 -5.46
C ARG A 56 -7.42 8.31 -3.98
N ALA A 57 -8.39 8.12 -3.09
CA ALA A 57 -8.17 8.24 -1.66
C ALA A 57 -7.15 7.21 -1.15
N ASN A 58 -7.22 5.96 -1.66
CA ASN A 58 -6.29 4.91 -1.31
C ASN A 58 -4.85 5.25 -1.76
N THR A 59 -4.65 5.66 -3.01
CA THR A 59 -3.31 5.99 -3.55
C THR A 59 -2.71 7.26 -2.93
N ALA A 60 -3.55 8.20 -2.49
CA ALA A 60 -3.08 9.41 -1.82
C ALA A 60 -2.70 9.19 -0.34
N ALA A 61 -3.28 8.18 0.31
CA ALA A 61 -3.03 7.91 1.74
C ALA A 61 -1.79 7.04 1.99
N GLY A 62 -1.30 6.32 0.99
CA GLY A 62 -0.11 5.50 1.13
C GLY A 62 0.23 4.71 -0.14
N ASP A 63 1.50 4.37 -0.28
CA ASP A 63 2.02 3.65 -1.45
C ASP A 63 1.82 2.13 -1.35
N TYR A 64 1.61 1.60 -0.14
CA TYR A 64 1.60 0.16 0.16
C TYR A 64 0.34 -0.24 0.91
N ALA A 65 -0.33 -1.27 0.45
CA ALA A 65 -1.40 -1.98 1.16
C ALA A 65 -0.88 -3.31 1.74
N SER A 66 -1.66 -4.03 2.53
CA SER A 66 -1.25 -5.33 3.10
C SER A 66 -0.81 -6.32 2.02
N ALA A 67 -1.56 -6.43 0.91
CA ALA A 67 -1.21 -7.29 -0.23
C ALA A 67 0.03 -6.83 -1.01
N SER A 68 0.62 -5.68 -0.69
CA SER A 68 1.89 -5.24 -1.27
C SER A 68 3.07 -6.14 -0.91
N SER A 69 2.94 -6.97 0.12
CA SER A 69 3.90 -8.04 0.43
C SER A 69 4.13 -8.98 -0.77
N ARG A 70 3.10 -9.20 -1.57
CA ARG A 70 3.14 -10.04 -2.77
C ARG A 70 3.23 -9.26 -4.07
N PHE A 71 2.52 -8.14 -4.16
CA PHE A 71 2.30 -7.46 -5.43
C PHE A 71 3.08 -6.16 -5.59
N GLY A 72 3.80 -5.73 -4.56
CA GLY A 72 4.50 -4.44 -4.56
C GLY A 72 3.56 -3.25 -4.30
N PRO A 73 4.08 -2.03 -4.42
CA PRO A 73 3.33 -0.80 -4.18
C PRO A 73 2.24 -0.54 -5.24
N PHE A 74 1.37 0.44 -4.98
CA PHE A 74 0.34 0.86 -5.94
C PHE A 74 0.91 1.20 -7.31
N CYS A 75 2.04 1.91 -7.37
CA CYS A 75 2.67 2.32 -8.63
C CYS A 75 3.14 1.14 -9.52
N ASP A 76 3.35 -0.05 -8.96
CA ASP A 76 3.67 -1.27 -9.73
C ASP A 76 2.41 -1.98 -10.25
N ASN A 77 1.24 -1.58 -9.77
CA ASN A 77 -0.05 -2.18 -10.09
C ASN A 77 -1.03 -1.20 -10.76
N ILE A 78 -0.56 0.02 -11.02
CA ILE A 78 -1.21 1.00 -11.89
C ILE A 78 -0.27 1.19 -13.08
N THR A 79 -0.71 0.78 -14.27
CA THR A 79 0.13 0.79 -15.48
C THR A 79 -0.02 2.06 -16.30
N GLY A 80 -1.13 2.77 -16.11
CA GLY A 80 -1.41 4.03 -16.77
C GLY A 80 -2.47 4.85 -16.05
N MET A 81 -2.59 6.11 -16.41
CA MET A 81 -3.60 7.01 -15.87
C MET A 81 -3.90 8.16 -16.81
N ASN A 82 -5.11 8.70 -16.71
CA ASN A 82 -5.45 10.00 -17.21
C ASN A 82 -5.21 11.00 -16.06
N TRP A 83 -4.33 11.95 -16.28
CA TRP A 83 -3.95 12.94 -15.28
C TRP A 83 -4.44 14.32 -15.67
N GLN A 84 -5.14 14.98 -14.77
CA GLN A 84 -5.57 16.37 -14.94
C GLN A 84 -4.53 17.28 -14.31
N LEU A 85 -3.93 18.13 -15.14
CA LEU A 85 -3.00 19.18 -14.73
C LEU A 85 -3.72 20.29 -13.96
N PRO A 86 -3.02 21.13 -13.17
CA PRO A 86 -3.63 22.26 -12.46
C PRO A 86 -4.40 23.24 -13.35
N ASP A 87 -3.95 23.43 -14.59
CA ASP A 87 -4.59 24.27 -15.60
C ASP A 87 -5.83 23.64 -16.26
N GLY A 88 -6.20 22.40 -15.83
CA GLY A 88 -7.37 21.68 -16.34
C GLY A 88 -7.10 20.81 -17.57
N ARG A 89 -5.93 20.92 -18.21
CA ARG A 89 -5.57 20.03 -19.34
C ARG A 89 -5.48 18.60 -18.88
N MET A 90 -5.84 17.69 -19.77
CA MET A 90 -5.71 16.25 -19.55
C MET A 90 -4.51 15.70 -20.27
N VAL A 91 -3.74 14.86 -19.59
CA VAL A 91 -2.61 14.15 -20.18
C VAL A 91 -2.72 12.65 -19.87
N ARG A 92 -2.32 11.84 -20.83
CA ARG A 92 -2.17 10.40 -20.62
C ARG A 92 -0.77 10.11 -20.13
N VAL A 93 -0.65 9.30 -19.08
CA VAL A 93 0.62 8.85 -18.50
C VAL A 93 0.61 7.33 -18.41
N GLY A 94 1.71 6.70 -18.78
CA GLY A 94 1.83 5.25 -18.81
C GLY A 94 1.13 4.59 -19.99
N GLU A 95 1.03 3.26 -19.95
CA GLU A 95 0.52 2.44 -21.02
C GLU A 95 -0.43 1.33 -20.51
N ARG A 96 -1.10 0.63 -21.42
CA ARG A 96 -1.90 -0.57 -21.08
C ARG A 96 -1.02 -1.75 -20.69
N VAL A 97 0.25 -1.76 -21.15
CA VAL A 97 1.17 -2.88 -20.95
C VAL A 97 2.05 -2.65 -19.73
N VAL A 98 2.40 -3.73 -19.06
CA VAL A 98 3.16 -3.72 -17.79
C VAL A 98 4.60 -3.19 -17.96
N LYS A 99 5.13 -3.13 -19.19
CA LYS A 99 6.51 -2.74 -19.45
C LYS A 99 6.61 -1.67 -20.52
N SER A 100 6.85 -0.44 -20.11
CA SER A 100 7.29 0.64 -21.00
C SER A 100 8.76 0.95 -20.68
N THR A 101 9.62 0.93 -21.71
CA THR A 101 11.07 1.15 -21.54
C THR A 101 11.53 2.55 -22.00
N THR A 102 10.60 3.43 -22.31
CA THR A 102 10.90 4.76 -22.88
C THR A 102 10.61 5.88 -21.88
N GLY A 103 11.67 6.55 -21.43
CA GLY A 103 11.60 7.80 -20.69
C GLY A 103 11.62 7.69 -19.17
N TYR A 104 11.34 8.81 -18.51
CA TYR A 104 11.21 8.90 -17.06
C TYR A 104 9.90 8.25 -16.60
N ASP A 105 9.92 7.65 -15.42
CA ASP A 105 8.73 7.06 -14.78
C ASP A 105 7.82 8.16 -14.19
N LEU A 106 7.16 8.90 -15.08
CA LEU A 106 6.22 9.94 -14.69
C LEU A 106 5.04 9.40 -13.88
N LEU A 107 4.66 8.15 -14.09
CA LEU A 107 3.55 7.54 -13.37
C LEU A 107 3.86 7.45 -11.88
N ARG A 108 5.03 6.91 -11.50
CA ARG A 108 5.46 6.85 -10.10
C ARG A 108 5.61 8.24 -9.49
N PHE A 109 6.22 9.16 -10.23
CA PHE A 109 6.39 10.52 -9.77
C PHE A 109 5.05 11.20 -9.46
N LEU A 110 4.09 11.14 -10.37
CA LEU A 110 2.79 11.79 -10.19
C LEU A 110 1.93 11.11 -9.10
N LEU A 111 1.89 9.76 -9.04
CA LEU A 111 1.22 9.05 -7.96
C LEU A 111 1.80 9.41 -6.59
N GLY A 112 3.13 9.50 -6.48
CA GLY A 112 3.83 9.88 -5.25
C GLY A 112 3.73 11.37 -4.91
N SER A 113 3.25 12.23 -5.83
CA SER A 113 3.22 13.68 -5.64
C SER A 113 2.06 14.20 -4.78
N GLY A 114 1.06 13.36 -4.48
CA GLY A 114 -0.06 13.73 -3.63
C GLY A 114 -0.89 14.92 -4.13
N ASP A 115 -1.29 14.89 -5.39
CA ASP A 115 -2.09 15.93 -6.07
C ASP A 115 -1.40 17.30 -6.25
N ARG A 116 -0.10 17.43 -5.95
CA ARG A 116 0.64 18.70 -6.11
C ARG A 116 0.75 19.15 -7.56
N PHE A 117 0.89 18.23 -8.50
CA PHE A 117 1.04 18.50 -9.94
C PHE A 117 -0.26 18.23 -10.72
N GLY A 118 -1.39 18.21 -10.04
CA GLY A 118 -2.68 17.86 -10.61
C GLY A 118 -3.26 16.61 -9.93
N ARG A 119 -4.17 15.90 -10.60
CA ARG A 119 -4.86 14.75 -10.01
C ARG A 119 -5.18 13.68 -11.05
N ALA A 120 -5.17 12.43 -10.62
CA ALA A 120 -5.66 11.33 -11.44
C ALA A 120 -7.18 11.44 -11.65
N ARG A 121 -7.62 11.20 -12.88
CA ARG A 121 -9.04 11.10 -13.27
C ARG A 121 -9.44 9.65 -13.48
N ASP A 122 -8.55 8.88 -14.08
CA ASP A 122 -8.74 7.47 -14.34
C ASP A 122 -7.44 6.71 -14.08
N TYR A 123 -7.55 5.44 -13.71
CA TYR A 123 -6.43 4.51 -13.54
C TYR A 123 -6.59 3.29 -14.44
N VAL A 124 -5.48 2.83 -14.99
CA VAL A 124 -5.36 1.51 -15.61
C VAL A 124 -4.76 0.57 -14.58
N LEU A 125 -5.60 -0.28 -14.00
CA LEU A 125 -5.26 -1.21 -12.93
C LEU A 125 -4.74 -2.52 -13.50
N ARG A 126 -3.68 -3.06 -12.94
CA ARG A 126 -3.22 -4.42 -13.19
C ARG A 126 -3.97 -5.39 -12.29
N LEU A 127 -4.81 -6.22 -12.90
CA LEU A 127 -5.59 -7.23 -12.19
C LEU A 127 -4.78 -8.51 -11.94
N ARG A 128 -5.28 -9.32 -11.02
CA ARG A 128 -4.72 -10.62 -10.66
C ARG A 128 -5.80 -11.68 -10.73
N PRO A 129 -5.44 -12.95 -10.98
CA PRO A 129 -6.42 -14.03 -10.92
C PRO A 129 -7.12 -14.09 -9.56
N LEU A 130 -8.42 -14.31 -9.59
CA LEU A 130 -9.23 -14.60 -8.41
C LEU A 130 -9.13 -16.09 -8.12
N CYS A 131 -8.64 -16.46 -6.94
CA CYS A 131 -8.61 -17.84 -6.48
C CYS A 131 -9.86 -18.19 -5.67
N ASP A 132 -10.10 -19.50 -5.47
CA ASP A 132 -11.31 -20.01 -4.83
C ASP A 132 -11.36 -19.79 -3.32
N ARG A 133 -10.19 -19.62 -2.69
CA ARG A 133 -10.06 -19.48 -1.23
C ARG A 133 -9.31 -18.20 -0.88
N ASP A 134 -9.89 -17.50 0.05
CA ASP A 134 -9.42 -16.23 0.57
C ASP A 134 -9.65 -16.18 2.07
N GLY A 135 -8.64 -15.79 2.85
CA GLY A 135 -8.75 -15.72 4.29
C GLY A 135 -7.52 -15.13 4.97
N ALA A 136 -7.68 -14.85 6.26
CA ALA A 136 -6.60 -14.41 7.11
C ALA A 136 -6.49 -15.27 8.37
N PHE A 137 -5.27 -15.47 8.83
CA PHE A 137 -4.96 -16.12 10.09
C PHE A 137 -4.42 -15.08 11.07
N LEU A 138 -4.96 -15.10 12.29
CA LEU A 138 -4.45 -14.28 13.39
C LEU A 138 -3.67 -15.18 14.34
N LEU A 139 -2.38 -14.88 14.50
CA LEU A 139 -1.50 -15.51 15.47
C LEU A 139 -1.33 -14.60 16.67
N ALA A 140 -1.48 -15.15 17.87
CA ALA A 140 -1.36 -14.41 19.12
C ALA A 140 -0.58 -15.23 20.16
N GLY A 141 0.23 -14.56 20.98
CA GLY A 141 1.04 -15.22 22.01
C GLY A 141 2.14 -14.32 22.53
N GLN A 142 3.21 -14.93 22.99
CA GLN A 142 4.39 -14.15 23.41
C GLN A 142 5.04 -13.47 22.21
N GLU A 143 5.44 -12.21 22.38
CA GLU A 143 6.01 -11.37 21.33
C GLU A 143 7.21 -12.02 20.65
N ARG A 144 8.12 -12.63 21.40
CA ARG A 144 9.27 -13.36 20.85
C ARG A 144 8.86 -14.51 19.92
N GLY A 145 7.78 -15.21 20.25
CA GLY A 145 7.24 -16.28 19.39
C GLY A 145 6.68 -15.73 18.09
N LEU A 146 5.99 -14.58 18.15
CA LEU A 146 5.48 -13.88 16.97
C LEU A 146 6.62 -13.38 16.07
N GLU A 147 7.69 -12.78 16.64
CA GLU A 147 8.88 -12.36 15.88
C GLU A 147 9.53 -13.52 15.13
N GLN A 148 9.70 -14.66 15.81
CA GLN A 148 10.25 -15.86 15.20
C GLN A 148 9.36 -16.41 14.09
N ALA A 149 8.04 -16.37 14.28
CA ALA A 149 7.06 -16.76 13.27
C ALA A 149 7.14 -15.88 12.02
N VAL A 150 7.29 -14.54 12.17
CA VAL A 150 7.49 -13.63 11.03
C VAL A 150 8.72 -14.03 10.21
N VAL A 151 9.85 -14.27 10.86
CA VAL A 151 11.09 -14.67 10.17
C VAL A 151 10.90 -15.97 9.39
N GLU A 152 10.28 -16.99 10.01
CA GLU A 152 10.03 -18.28 9.33
C GLU A 152 9.03 -18.14 8.18
N ILE A 153 7.97 -17.37 8.34
CA ILE A 153 6.99 -17.14 7.27
C ILE A 153 7.67 -16.45 6.08
N LEU A 154 8.45 -15.39 6.32
CA LEU A 154 9.10 -14.63 5.26
C LEU A 154 10.19 -15.40 4.53
N HIS A 155 10.78 -16.43 5.15
CA HIS A 155 11.78 -17.31 4.54
C HIS A 155 11.21 -18.66 4.09
N GLY A 156 9.91 -18.90 4.27
CA GLY A 156 9.27 -20.17 3.98
C GLY A 156 8.98 -20.41 2.49
N LEU A 157 8.72 -21.68 2.15
CA LEU A 157 8.43 -22.12 0.77
C LEU A 157 7.01 -21.72 0.27
N PHE A 158 6.13 -21.25 1.15
CA PHE A 158 4.72 -20.94 0.85
C PHE A 158 4.46 -19.48 0.46
N LEU A 159 5.50 -18.70 0.23
CA LEU A 159 5.41 -17.27 -0.10
C LEU A 159 4.53 -16.98 -1.32
N HIS A 160 4.39 -17.92 -2.26
CA HIS A 160 3.62 -17.71 -3.50
C HIS A 160 2.11 -17.60 -3.28
N TRP A 161 1.56 -18.10 -2.14
CA TRP A 161 0.16 -17.94 -1.77
C TRP A 161 -0.09 -16.89 -0.69
N LEU A 162 0.99 -16.41 -0.10
CA LEU A 162 0.98 -15.41 0.93
C LEU A 162 0.73 -14.03 0.33
N GLU A 163 -0.28 -13.32 0.79
CA GLU A 163 -0.55 -11.96 0.34
C GLU A 163 -0.05 -10.91 1.31
N SER A 164 -0.17 -11.19 2.60
CA SER A 164 0.28 -10.26 3.62
C SER A 164 0.85 -10.95 4.85
N VAL A 165 1.77 -10.25 5.51
CA VAL A 165 2.28 -10.56 6.84
C VAL A 165 2.31 -9.24 7.60
N ASP A 166 1.32 -9.03 8.46
CA ASP A 166 1.09 -7.74 9.10
C ASP A 166 1.22 -7.87 10.62
N TRP A 167 2.13 -7.09 11.18
CA TRP A 167 2.28 -6.92 12.62
C TRP A 167 1.31 -5.88 13.13
N MET A 168 0.39 -6.26 13.99
CA MET A 168 -0.59 -5.34 14.57
C MET A 168 -0.20 -5.02 16.02
N ALA A 169 -0.08 -3.73 16.33
CA ALA A 169 0.24 -3.24 17.66
C ALA A 169 -0.61 -2.02 18.03
N GLY A 170 -0.91 -1.87 19.29
CA GLY A 170 -1.64 -0.71 19.84
C GLY A 170 -1.46 -0.61 21.32
N LYS A 171 -1.73 0.56 21.89
CA LYS A 171 -1.71 0.77 23.32
C LYS A 171 -2.70 -0.20 23.98
N ASP A 172 -2.27 -0.82 25.05
CA ASP A 172 -3.07 -1.74 25.86
C ASP A 172 -3.57 -3.00 25.11
N GLN A 173 -2.99 -3.32 23.95
CA GLN A 173 -3.27 -4.53 23.20
C GLN A 173 -2.00 -5.34 23.01
N ALA A 174 -2.07 -6.64 23.35
CA ALA A 174 -0.99 -7.54 23.01
C ALA A 174 -0.79 -7.58 21.48
N PRO A 175 0.46 -7.61 21.00
CA PRO A 175 0.73 -7.69 19.58
C PRO A 175 0.14 -8.96 18.97
N GLN A 176 -0.27 -8.85 17.71
CA GLN A 176 -0.79 -9.97 16.92
C GLN A 176 -0.14 -9.96 15.54
N LEU A 177 0.02 -11.13 14.98
CA LEU A 177 0.44 -11.29 13.59
C LEU A 177 -0.75 -11.72 12.74
N ARG A 178 -1.02 -10.97 11.69
CA ARG A 178 -2.02 -11.31 10.67
C ARG A 178 -1.32 -11.83 9.43
N VAL A 179 -1.75 -12.98 8.94
CA VAL A 179 -1.24 -13.62 7.73
C VAL A 179 -2.39 -13.76 6.75
N GLY A 180 -2.34 -13.01 5.65
CA GLY A 180 -3.32 -13.05 4.57
C GLY A 180 -2.93 -14.05 3.49
N VAL A 181 -3.89 -14.86 3.04
CA VAL A 181 -3.68 -15.94 2.08
C VAL A 181 -4.76 -15.92 1.01
N HIS A 182 -4.34 -16.08 -0.24
CA HIS A 182 -5.23 -16.21 -1.37
C HIS A 182 -4.70 -17.30 -2.30
N CYS A 183 -5.39 -18.44 -2.37
CA CYS A 183 -4.89 -19.62 -3.04
C CYS A 183 -6.02 -20.49 -3.64
N PRO A 184 -5.71 -21.43 -4.53
CA PRO A 184 -6.65 -22.47 -4.95
C PRO A 184 -7.14 -23.30 -3.76
N ALA A 185 -8.39 -23.77 -3.82
CA ALA A 185 -9.00 -24.57 -2.74
C ALA A 185 -8.17 -25.82 -2.38
N ALA A 186 -7.50 -26.43 -3.35
CA ALA A 186 -6.66 -27.61 -3.14
C ALA A 186 -5.42 -27.32 -2.28
N GLU A 187 -4.90 -26.09 -2.30
CA GLU A 187 -3.71 -25.69 -1.54
C GLU A 187 -4.03 -25.25 -0.11
N TRP A 188 -5.28 -24.91 0.16
CA TRP A 188 -5.70 -24.37 1.46
C TRP A 188 -5.37 -25.28 2.65
N PRO A 189 -5.65 -26.62 2.62
CA PRO A 189 -5.31 -27.50 3.74
C PRO A 189 -3.81 -27.52 4.02
N VAL A 190 -2.97 -27.59 2.98
CA VAL A 190 -1.52 -27.62 3.10
C VAL A 190 -1.00 -26.34 3.78
N PHE A 191 -1.56 -25.20 3.39
CA PHE A 191 -1.20 -23.92 3.99
C PHE A 191 -1.62 -23.82 5.45
N THR A 192 -2.87 -24.26 5.76
CA THR A 192 -3.42 -24.28 7.12
C THR A 192 -2.61 -25.17 8.04
N ASP A 193 -2.26 -26.38 7.60
CA ASP A 193 -1.45 -27.34 8.36
C ASP A 193 -0.06 -26.76 8.66
N HIS A 194 0.53 -26.09 7.68
CA HIS A 194 1.84 -25.45 7.84
C HIS A 194 1.79 -24.33 8.88
N LEU A 195 0.82 -23.41 8.79
CA LEU A 195 0.66 -22.32 9.75
C LEU A 195 0.32 -22.85 11.16
N THR A 196 -0.48 -23.90 11.26
CA THR A 196 -0.81 -24.55 12.53
C THR A 196 0.43 -25.16 13.18
N SER A 197 1.26 -25.86 12.39
CA SER A 197 2.53 -26.42 12.85
C SER A 197 3.52 -25.35 13.30
N LEU A 198 3.60 -24.25 12.56
CA LEU A 198 4.44 -23.09 12.91
C LEU A 198 3.94 -22.41 14.20
N ALA A 199 2.63 -22.24 14.36
CA ALA A 199 2.05 -21.68 15.57
C ALA A 199 2.34 -22.57 16.80
N ALA A 200 2.19 -23.89 16.67
CA ALA A 200 2.52 -24.85 17.72
C ALA A 200 4.01 -24.79 18.10
N LYS A 201 4.90 -24.71 17.13
CA LYS A 201 6.35 -24.61 17.34
C LYS A 201 6.76 -23.41 18.18
N HIS A 202 6.09 -22.27 17.98
CA HIS A 202 6.36 -21.00 18.69
C HIS A 202 5.42 -20.72 19.86
N ALA A 203 4.63 -21.71 20.28
CA ALA A 203 3.62 -21.61 21.37
C ALA A 203 2.63 -20.45 21.15
N LEU A 204 2.15 -20.29 19.92
CA LEU A 204 1.17 -19.29 19.51
C LEU A 204 -0.22 -19.91 19.36
N ASN A 205 -1.23 -19.12 19.66
CA ASN A 205 -2.61 -19.42 19.30
C ASN A 205 -2.85 -18.95 17.87
N ILE A 206 -3.56 -19.77 17.08
CA ILE A 206 -3.95 -19.44 15.71
C ILE A 206 -5.46 -19.44 15.58
N ASN A 207 -6.00 -18.41 14.93
CA ASN A 207 -7.42 -18.27 14.62
C ASN A 207 -7.58 -17.97 13.13
N GLU A 208 -8.28 -18.84 12.42
CA GLU A 208 -8.71 -18.55 11.05
C GLU A 208 -9.87 -17.54 11.08
N LYS A 209 -9.75 -16.47 10.30
CA LYS A 209 -10.81 -15.50 10.05
C LYS A 209 -11.35 -15.74 8.65
N PRO A 210 -12.58 -16.25 8.50
CA PRO A 210 -13.21 -16.33 7.19
C PRO A 210 -13.44 -14.93 6.64
N GLY A 211 -13.20 -14.76 5.35
CA GLY A 211 -13.35 -13.48 4.64
C GLY A 211 -12.03 -13.02 4.03
N SER A 212 -12.08 -11.91 3.35
CA SER A 212 -11.03 -11.45 2.46
C SER A 212 -9.65 -11.33 3.12
N ALA A 213 -8.63 -11.87 2.46
CA ALA A 213 -7.24 -11.51 2.72
C ALA A 213 -6.99 -10.01 2.43
N LEU A 214 -7.90 -9.36 1.70
CA LEU A 214 -7.96 -7.92 1.56
C LEU A 214 -8.42 -7.28 2.87
N VAL A 215 -7.56 -7.30 3.87
CA VAL A 215 -7.87 -6.58 5.11
C VAL A 215 -7.49 -5.13 4.91
N ALA A 216 -8.51 -4.32 4.78
CA ALA A 216 -8.40 -2.87 4.77
C ALA A 216 -8.56 -2.36 6.21
N ASP A 217 -7.48 -1.91 6.79
CA ASP A 217 -7.49 -1.33 8.16
C ASP A 217 -8.04 0.11 8.20
N GLY A 218 -8.45 0.64 7.07
CA GLY A 218 -8.79 2.04 6.83
C GLY A 218 -7.60 2.82 6.25
N LEU A 219 -7.85 4.07 5.87
CA LEU A 219 -6.75 4.94 5.42
C LEU A 219 -5.86 5.32 6.60
N PRO A 220 -4.54 5.08 6.53
CA PRO A 220 -3.63 5.48 7.59
C PRO A 220 -3.54 7.01 7.70
N ASP A 221 -3.32 7.51 8.90
CA ASP A 221 -3.01 8.93 9.13
C ASP A 221 -1.58 9.25 8.72
N LEU A 222 -0.69 8.26 8.86
CA LEU A 222 0.71 8.34 8.47
C LEU A 222 1.19 6.95 8.04
N ALA A 223 1.90 6.88 6.93
CA ALA A 223 2.65 5.71 6.49
C ALA A 223 4.15 6.02 6.53
N LEU A 224 4.91 5.17 7.21
CA LEU A 224 6.36 5.30 7.39
C LEU A 224 7.03 4.17 6.62
N LYS A 225 7.94 4.50 5.72
CA LYS A 225 8.78 3.54 5.01
C LYS A 225 10.06 3.33 5.81
N THR A 226 10.42 2.08 6.04
CA THR A 226 11.63 1.66 6.73
C THR A 226 12.13 0.35 6.12
N THR A 227 13.12 -0.28 6.75
CA THR A 227 13.56 -1.62 6.34
C THR A 227 12.71 -2.71 7.00
N PRO A 228 12.53 -3.89 6.37
CA PRO A 228 11.69 -4.96 6.91
C PRO A 228 12.06 -5.40 8.33
N ASP A 229 13.34 -5.38 8.70
CA ASP A 229 13.85 -5.76 10.02
C ASP A 229 13.53 -4.72 11.10
N GLN A 230 13.25 -3.47 10.74
CA GLN A 230 12.91 -2.40 11.68
C GLN A 230 11.40 -2.27 11.95
N VAL A 231 10.55 -2.89 11.12
CA VAL A 231 9.08 -2.75 11.20
C VAL A 231 8.53 -3.04 12.58
N ILE A 232 8.87 -4.19 13.16
CA ILE A 232 8.34 -4.63 14.46
C ILE A 232 8.82 -3.68 15.57
N ARG A 233 10.11 -3.30 15.54
CA ARG A 233 10.70 -2.36 16.50
C ARG A 233 10.00 -1.00 16.44
N LEU A 234 9.79 -0.48 15.23
CA LEU A 234 9.12 0.81 15.02
C LEU A 234 7.65 0.76 15.47
N CYS A 235 6.91 -0.31 15.13
CA CYS A 235 5.55 -0.51 15.62
C CYS A 235 5.47 -0.51 17.15
N ARG A 236 6.38 -1.18 17.82
CA ARG A 236 6.46 -1.24 19.29
C ARG A 236 6.72 0.13 19.90
N ASP A 237 7.70 0.85 19.37
CA ASP A 237 8.04 2.20 19.85
C ASP A 237 6.86 3.15 19.69
N LEU A 238 6.23 3.19 18.52
CA LEU A 238 5.08 4.03 18.24
C LEU A 238 3.86 3.66 19.09
N ALA A 239 3.53 2.39 19.23
CA ALA A 239 2.40 1.92 20.03
C ALA A 239 2.55 2.29 21.52
N SER A 240 3.79 2.42 22.03
CA SER A 240 4.07 2.83 23.40
C SER A 240 3.81 4.32 23.69
N ARG A 241 3.73 5.17 22.66
CA ARG A 241 3.73 6.64 22.77
C ARG A 241 2.37 7.31 22.89
N GLY A 242 1.28 6.59 22.88
CA GLY A 242 -0.03 7.24 23.02
C GLY A 242 -1.20 6.40 22.53
N GLN A 243 -2.29 7.07 22.15
CA GLN A 243 -3.46 6.41 21.58
C GLN A 243 -3.26 6.14 20.08
N ILE A 244 -2.24 5.33 19.78
CA ILE A 244 -1.83 4.98 18.41
C ILE A 244 -2.09 3.50 18.20
N ARG A 245 -2.64 3.16 17.05
CA ARG A 245 -2.66 1.81 16.51
C ARG A 245 -1.70 1.76 15.32
N CYS A 246 -0.88 0.74 15.26
CA CYS A 246 0.05 0.51 14.16
C CYS A 246 -0.24 -0.81 13.46
N THR A 247 -0.10 -0.83 12.14
CA THR A 247 -0.01 -2.04 11.34
C THR A 247 1.31 -2.03 10.57
N GLY A 248 2.20 -2.93 10.93
CA GLY A 248 3.49 -3.09 10.27
C GLY A 248 3.41 -4.10 9.15
N LEU A 249 3.58 -3.66 7.91
CA LEU A 249 3.69 -4.53 6.73
C LEU A 249 5.10 -5.10 6.69
N CYS A 250 5.29 -6.33 7.21
CA CYS A 250 6.61 -6.87 7.50
C CYS A 250 7.50 -7.04 6.27
N TYR A 251 6.95 -7.44 5.11
CA TYR A 251 7.76 -7.67 3.91
C TYR A 251 8.16 -6.36 3.20
N PRO A 252 7.24 -5.43 2.89
CA PRO A 252 7.61 -4.20 2.20
C PRO A 252 8.35 -3.20 3.09
N GLY A 253 8.42 -3.41 4.41
CA GLY A 253 9.07 -2.48 5.32
C GLY A 253 8.27 -1.18 5.51
N VAL A 254 6.97 -1.28 5.80
CA VAL A 254 6.09 -0.10 5.97
C VAL A 254 5.33 -0.21 7.28
N VAL A 255 5.19 0.91 7.97
CA VAL A 255 4.35 1.02 9.16
C VAL A 255 3.23 2.02 8.91
N HIS A 256 2.00 1.53 8.96
CA HIS A 256 0.80 2.35 8.95
C HIS A 256 0.44 2.76 10.39
N VAL A 257 0.19 4.03 10.59
CA VAL A 257 -0.15 4.63 11.87
C VAL A 257 -1.56 5.19 11.81
N TYR A 258 -2.35 4.88 12.81
CA TYR A 258 -3.73 5.34 12.96
C TYR A 258 -3.89 6.00 14.32
N PHE A 259 -4.28 7.27 14.32
CA PHE A 259 -4.58 7.99 15.55
C PHE A 259 -6.00 7.68 16.03
N ARG A 260 -6.18 7.54 17.33
CA ARG A 260 -7.49 7.40 17.96
C ARG A 260 -7.85 8.70 18.68
N ASP A 261 -9.08 9.15 18.45
CA ASP A 261 -9.68 10.25 19.21
C ASP A 261 -8.85 11.55 19.27
N THR A 262 -8.25 11.92 18.13
CA THR A 262 -7.47 13.17 18.06
C THR A 262 -8.27 14.30 17.40
N ALA A 263 -8.22 15.48 18.00
CA ALA A 263 -8.81 16.69 17.45
C ALA A 263 -7.94 17.33 16.35
N ASP A 264 -6.62 17.05 16.36
CA ASP A 264 -5.66 17.60 15.39
C ASP A 264 -4.68 16.51 14.91
N PRO A 265 -5.08 15.74 13.89
CA PRO A 265 -4.19 14.72 13.29
C PRO A 265 -2.92 15.31 12.68
N ALA A 266 -2.98 16.51 12.09
CA ALA A 266 -1.82 17.12 11.42
C ALA A 266 -0.72 17.47 12.42
N ALA A 267 -1.06 18.05 13.58
CA ALA A 267 -0.11 18.32 14.65
C ALA A 267 0.50 17.03 15.21
N GLN A 268 -0.30 15.96 15.32
CA GLN A 268 0.23 14.66 15.76
C GLN A 268 1.18 14.05 14.72
N VAL A 269 0.87 14.14 13.44
CA VAL A 269 1.79 13.73 12.36
C VAL A 269 3.12 14.47 12.48
N ALA A 270 3.09 15.80 12.57
CA ALA A 270 4.30 16.62 12.67
C ALA A 270 5.17 16.22 13.88
N THR A 271 4.54 16.02 15.04
CA THR A 271 5.23 15.58 16.26
C THR A 271 5.86 14.19 16.07
N LEU A 272 5.12 13.25 15.47
CA LEU A 272 5.59 11.89 15.31
C LEU A 272 6.71 11.79 14.28
N VAL A 273 6.58 12.48 13.14
CA VAL A 273 7.62 12.56 12.10
C VAL A 273 8.91 13.14 12.67
N SER A 274 8.85 14.26 13.40
CA SER A 274 10.03 14.84 14.05
C SER A 274 10.73 13.86 14.99
N HIS A 275 9.97 12.98 15.63
CA HIS A 275 10.51 11.98 16.55
C HIS A 275 11.20 10.82 15.82
N VAL A 276 10.62 10.34 14.71
CA VAL A 276 11.14 9.19 13.97
C VAL A 276 12.09 9.57 12.82
N ALA A 277 12.22 10.88 12.52
CA ALA A 277 13.02 11.38 11.40
C ALA A 277 14.45 10.81 11.40
N ALA A 278 15.14 10.86 12.53
CA ALA A 278 16.49 10.32 12.62
C ALA A 278 16.59 8.80 12.36
N CYS A 279 15.53 8.05 12.67
CA CYS A 279 15.48 6.62 12.35
C CYS A 279 15.24 6.41 10.84
N LEU A 280 14.34 7.19 10.24
CA LEU A 280 14.02 7.09 8.83
C LEU A 280 15.20 7.53 7.95
N GLU A 281 15.90 8.62 8.31
CA GLU A 281 17.08 9.10 7.59
C GLU A 281 18.20 8.05 7.53
N ASN A 282 18.48 7.38 8.65
CA ASN A 282 19.51 6.34 8.71
C ASN A 282 19.16 5.11 7.88
N ASP A 283 17.88 4.81 7.73
CA ASP A 283 17.38 3.63 7.01
C ASP A 283 17.03 3.94 5.54
N GLY A 284 17.22 5.19 5.07
CA GLY A 284 16.76 5.63 3.75
C GLY A 284 15.24 5.62 3.64
N GLY A 285 14.55 5.84 4.76
CA GLY A 285 13.10 5.81 4.84
C GLY A 285 12.46 7.12 4.39
N ASP A 286 11.18 7.03 4.06
CA ASP A 286 10.32 8.18 3.76
C ASP A 286 8.97 8.06 4.49
N TRP A 287 8.16 9.08 4.39
CA TRP A 287 6.82 9.07 4.94
C TRP A 287 5.80 9.77 4.05
N ILE A 288 4.55 9.35 4.15
CA ILE A 288 3.40 9.96 3.49
C ILE A 288 2.24 10.07 4.48
N SER A 289 1.51 11.17 4.45
CA SER A 289 0.33 11.39 5.29
C SER A 289 -0.78 12.07 4.50
N ARG A 290 -2.03 11.67 4.77
CA ARG A 290 -3.21 12.35 4.26
C ARG A 290 -3.46 13.72 4.91
N HIS A 291 -2.76 14.03 5.99
CA HIS A 291 -2.92 15.28 6.77
C HIS A 291 -1.77 16.27 6.53
N ALA A 292 -0.73 15.86 5.82
CA ALA A 292 0.45 16.68 5.55
C ALA A 292 1.04 16.33 4.18
N THR A 293 1.94 17.20 3.74
CA THR A 293 2.72 16.95 2.54
C THR A 293 3.66 15.77 2.76
N ARG A 294 3.87 14.94 1.74
CA ARG A 294 4.87 13.86 1.76
C ARG A 294 6.25 14.44 2.07
N GLY A 295 6.99 13.79 2.96
CA GLY A 295 8.39 14.06 3.22
C GLY A 295 9.26 12.90 2.73
N TYR A 296 10.47 13.24 2.27
CA TYR A 296 11.42 12.27 1.68
C TYR A 296 12.58 11.91 2.60
N GLY A 297 12.51 12.30 3.87
CA GLY A 297 13.54 11.97 4.86
C GLY A 297 14.81 12.82 4.76
N ASN A 298 14.99 13.63 3.69
CA ASN A 298 16.09 14.58 3.62
C ASN A 298 15.64 15.95 3.07
N GLU A 299 16.24 17.02 3.60
CA GLU A 299 15.91 18.41 3.25
C GLU A 299 16.25 18.74 1.79
N GLU A 300 17.20 18.05 1.17
CA GLU A 300 17.63 18.30 -0.20
C GLU A 300 16.58 17.82 -1.20
N GLU A 301 16.01 16.64 -1.00
CA GLU A 301 14.91 16.12 -1.81
C GLU A 301 13.65 16.95 -1.64
N ASP A 302 13.31 17.35 -0.41
CA ASP A 302 12.17 18.22 -0.15
C ASP A 302 12.35 19.60 -0.85
N ARG A 303 13.54 20.16 -0.82
CA ARG A 303 13.86 21.42 -1.51
C ARG A 303 13.74 21.26 -3.02
N TRP A 304 14.30 20.20 -3.59
CA TRP A 304 14.19 19.92 -5.02
C TRP A 304 12.74 19.83 -5.51
N VAL A 305 11.87 19.16 -4.74
CA VAL A 305 10.43 19.08 -5.04
C VAL A 305 9.76 20.46 -4.98
N GLN A 306 10.13 21.31 -4.01
CA GLN A 306 9.62 22.68 -3.92
C GLN A 306 10.06 23.54 -5.11
N ASP A 307 11.33 23.47 -5.49
CA ASP A 307 11.85 24.19 -6.65
C ASP A 307 11.14 23.75 -7.95
N LEU A 308 10.88 22.46 -8.10
CA LEU A 308 10.14 21.91 -9.24
C LEU A 308 8.68 22.42 -9.29
N LEU A 309 8.03 22.58 -8.12
CA LEU A 309 6.68 23.14 -8.01
C LEU A 309 6.65 24.60 -8.46
N VAL A 310 7.63 25.40 -8.02
CA VAL A 310 7.74 26.82 -8.41
C VAL A 310 7.95 26.94 -9.92
N GLU A 311 8.83 26.13 -10.52
CA GLU A 311 9.03 26.11 -11.97
C GLU A 311 7.78 25.68 -12.73
N TRP A 312 7.02 24.73 -12.19
CA TRP A 312 5.78 24.23 -12.78
C TRP A 312 4.68 25.28 -12.75
N GLU A 313 4.50 25.96 -11.61
CA GLU A 313 3.52 27.06 -11.47
C GLU A 313 3.85 28.25 -12.37
N ALA A 314 5.16 28.56 -12.55
CA ALA A 314 5.61 29.63 -13.45
C ALA A 314 5.42 29.29 -14.94
N ALA A 315 5.30 28.01 -15.29
CA ALA A 315 5.11 27.52 -16.66
C ALA A 315 3.64 27.30 -17.04
N ALA A 316 2.72 27.32 -16.07
CA ALA A 316 1.27 27.15 -16.26
C ALA A 316 0.59 28.49 -16.53
#